data_ad88e69eafc93dcbc8f8fc7cb066b9fe
#
_entry.id   ad88e69eafc93dcbc8f8fc7cb066b9fe
#
_cell.length_a   1.000
_cell.length_b   1.000
_cell.length_c   1.000
_cell.angle_alpha   90.00
_cell.angle_beta   90.00
_cell.angle_gamma   90.00
#
_symmetry.space_group_name_H-M   'P 1'
#
loop_
_entity.id
_entity.type
_entity.pdbx_description
1 polymer ?
#
loop_
_entity_poly.entity_id
_entity_poly.type
_entity_poly.pdbx_seq_one_letter_code
_entity_poly.pdbx_strand_id
1 'polypeptide(L)'
;MKILVANLGSTSLKHRLFDFTGGGERLLTRGGEERVTDYAAAIESCLGKLRQGGWIKRESELAAVGFKTIMARGVNGCVRLDEAVVRAMEACNSLAPAHNPASVAGIRLFAKRMPGVPLVGLFETAFYQWAPEAAMRYAVPEAWHEAGVRRRGFHGASHKFIAERSAECLGREDVAERVRQLYVDGGKSPVREPALRVVSCHLGGSSSVTGIRNGVAVGNSMGLSPQSGLPQNNRVGDLDAFALPHLMRTTRMTLDEAERLMCQESGLKGLSGGDNDIRDIEARAGQGDARAQLAVDVFVHQVRHWIGAYYLELNGLDALVFTGGIGENRAGMREAICRDLNQLGVLPDPKLNAETQGREGVISAPESAVKIMVIPTNEELVVAREARRFLQKNSLHP
;
A
#
# COMPACT_ATOMS: atom_id res chain seq x y z
N MET A 1 19.15 13.01 13.05
CA MET A 1 18.66 13.37 11.70
C MET A 1 17.14 13.36 11.73
N LYS A 2 16.49 14.53 11.55
CA LYS A 2 15.02 14.62 11.58
C LYS A 2 14.45 14.54 10.16
N ILE A 3 13.47 13.68 9.95
CA ILE A 3 12.77 13.51 8.66
C ILE A 3 11.27 13.67 8.91
N LEU A 4 10.67 14.63 8.22
CA LEU A 4 9.23 14.82 8.18
C LEU A 4 8.66 13.93 7.08
N VAL A 5 7.68 13.11 7.38
CA VAL A 5 6.91 12.39 6.35
C VAL A 5 5.56 13.04 6.20
N ALA A 6 5.22 13.45 4.98
CA ALA A 6 3.95 14.06 4.62
C ALA A 6 3.16 13.13 3.69
N ASN A 7 1.93 12.82 4.09
CA ASN A 7 1.00 12.02 3.30
C ASN A 7 -0.16 12.94 2.85
N LEU A 8 -0.23 13.17 1.54
CA LEU A 8 -1.17 14.07 0.89
C LEU A 8 -2.32 13.26 0.31
N GLY A 9 -3.50 13.35 0.95
CA GLY A 9 -4.75 12.82 0.42
C GLY A 9 -5.49 13.86 -0.43
N SER A 10 -6.62 13.52 -1.03
CA SER A 10 -7.43 14.48 -1.79
C SER A 10 -7.99 15.64 -0.95
N THR A 11 -8.21 15.40 0.34
CA THR A 11 -8.76 16.38 1.30
C THR A 11 -8.07 16.30 2.66
N SER A 12 -6.84 15.81 2.72
CA SER A 12 -6.13 15.68 3.99
C SER A 12 -4.62 15.82 3.82
N LEU A 13 -3.97 16.33 4.88
CA LEU A 13 -2.53 16.32 5.04
C LEU A 13 -2.21 15.65 6.37
N LYS A 14 -1.67 14.45 6.35
CA LYS A 14 -1.18 13.75 7.54
C LYS A 14 0.33 13.82 7.58
N HIS A 15 0.90 13.94 8.79
CA HIS A 15 2.34 14.00 8.94
C HIS A 15 2.84 13.20 10.14
N ARG A 16 4.09 12.73 10.02
CA ARG A 16 4.87 12.14 11.13
C ARG A 16 6.29 12.69 11.08
N LEU A 17 6.84 13.03 12.23
CA LEU A 17 8.22 13.45 12.35
C LEU A 17 9.03 12.35 13.03
N PHE A 18 10.05 11.87 12.35
CA PHE A 18 10.97 10.85 12.85
C PHE A 18 12.34 11.46 13.15
N ASP A 19 13.00 10.95 14.21
CA ASP A 19 14.38 11.25 14.54
C ASP A 19 15.23 9.98 14.50
N PHE A 20 16.31 10.05 13.74
CA PHE A 20 17.30 8.99 13.54
C PHE A 20 18.64 9.30 14.23
N THR A 21 18.67 10.16 15.22
CA THR A 21 19.86 10.46 16.00
C THR A 21 20.22 9.27 16.90
N GLY A 22 21.51 8.97 17.05
CA GLY A 22 21.98 7.90 17.92
C GLY A 22 21.81 6.48 17.41
N GLY A 23 21.61 6.31 16.08
CA GLY A 23 21.50 4.98 15.45
C GLY A 23 20.13 4.32 15.56
N GLY A 24 19.23 4.84 16.41
CA GLY A 24 17.83 4.38 16.52
C GLY A 24 16.88 5.14 15.60
N GLU A 25 15.62 4.76 15.66
CA GLU A 25 14.52 5.46 15.02
C GLU A 25 13.43 5.77 16.05
N ARG A 26 13.03 7.01 16.14
CA ARG A 26 12.04 7.46 17.10
C ARG A 26 10.99 8.35 16.42
N LEU A 27 9.72 8.00 16.58
CA LEU A 27 8.62 8.89 16.25
C LEU A 27 8.56 10.01 17.29
N LEU A 28 8.80 11.25 16.87
CA LEU A 28 8.73 12.43 17.73
C LEU A 28 7.31 12.94 17.91
N THR A 29 6.58 13.05 16.80
CA THR A 29 5.19 13.52 16.80
C THR A 29 4.46 13.06 15.53
N ARG A 30 3.15 13.04 15.63
CA ARG A 30 2.23 12.81 14.52
C ARG A 30 1.07 13.79 14.58
N GLY A 31 0.53 14.14 13.42
CA GLY A 31 -0.63 15.02 13.32
C GLY A 31 -1.22 15.00 11.92
N GLY A 32 -2.22 15.82 11.71
CA GLY A 32 -2.85 15.97 10.41
C GLY A 32 -3.93 17.03 10.41
N GLU A 33 -4.32 17.40 9.19
CA GLU A 33 -5.45 18.26 8.88
C GLU A 33 -6.41 17.45 8.00
N GLU A 34 -7.67 17.44 8.36
CA GLU A 34 -8.74 16.82 7.57
C GLU A 34 -9.58 17.93 6.90
N ARG A 35 -10.29 17.57 5.84
CA ARG A 35 -11.12 18.50 5.04
C ARG A 35 -10.31 19.69 4.50
N VAL A 36 -9.07 19.41 4.09
CA VAL A 36 -8.16 20.41 3.52
C VAL A 36 -8.72 20.88 2.17
N THR A 37 -8.97 22.18 2.07
CA THR A 37 -9.31 22.90 0.83
C THR A 37 -8.16 23.80 0.37
N ASP A 38 -7.27 24.17 1.30
CA ASP A 38 -6.06 24.97 1.05
C ASP A 38 -4.83 24.21 1.62
N TYR A 39 -4.06 23.59 0.75
CA TYR A 39 -2.85 22.88 1.13
C TYR A 39 -1.71 23.80 1.59
N ALA A 40 -1.67 25.06 1.15
CA ALA A 40 -0.65 26.00 1.61
C ALA A 40 -0.89 26.33 3.10
N ALA A 41 -2.13 26.61 3.46
CA ALA A 41 -2.52 26.82 4.86
C ALA A 41 -2.29 25.56 5.73
N ALA A 42 -2.58 24.37 5.20
CA ALA A 42 -2.37 23.11 5.92
C ALA A 42 -0.87 22.83 6.16
N ILE A 43 0.00 23.13 5.20
CA ILE A 43 1.46 23.02 5.35
C ILE A 43 1.97 23.99 6.41
N GLU A 44 1.52 25.26 6.38
CA GLU A 44 1.90 26.23 7.42
C GLU A 44 1.43 25.81 8.81
N SER A 45 0.20 25.30 8.93
CA SER A 45 -0.31 24.74 10.19
C SER A 45 0.57 23.58 10.68
N CYS A 46 0.92 22.65 9.80
CA CYS A 46 1.81 21.54 10.12
C CYS A 46 3.17 22.05 10.65
N LEU A 47 3.85 22.94 9.92
CA LEU A 47 5.14 23.50 10.32
C LEU A 47 5.03 24.34 11.61
N GLY A 48 3.94 25.08 11.77
CA GLY A 48 3.61 25.83 13.00
C GLY A 48 3.51 24.91 14.21
N LYS A 49 2.78 23.80 14.10
CA LYS A 49 2.65 22.80 15.17
C LYS A 49 3.98 22.16 15.52
N LEU A 50 4.85 21.90 14.55
CA LEU A 50 6.19 21.36 14.81
C LEU A 50 7.07 22.36 15.57
N ARG A 51 6.98 23.66 15.25
CA ARG A 51 7.71 24.71 15.99
C ARG A 51 7.15 24.92 17.39
N GLN A 52 5.84 25.02 17.54
CA GLN A 52 5.15 25.21 18.84
C GLN A 52 5.42 24.04 19.80
N GLY A 53 5.46 22.82 19.26
CA GLY A 53 5.82 21.61 20.03
C GLY A 53 7.31 21.49 20.37
N GLY A 54 8.15 22.43 19.94
CA GLY A 54 9.60 22.41 20.20
C GLY A 54 10.37 21.32 19.45
N TRP A 55 9.70 20.66 18.46
CA TRP A 55 10.34 19.59 17.70
C TRP A 55 11.36 20.10 16.69
N ILE A 56 11.15 21.29 16.16
CA ILE A 56 12.09 22.05 15.33
C ILE A 56 12.04 23.52 15.74
N LYS A 57 13.15 24.23 15.59
CA LYS A 57 13.20 25.70 15.73
C LYS A 57 12.96 26.38 14.37
N ARG A 58 13.47 25.77 13.31
CA ARG A 58 13.40 26.25 11.92
C ARG A 58 13.36 25.05 10.97
N GLU A 59 12.82 25.24 9.79
CA GLU A 59 12.61 24.19 8.77
C GLU A 59 13.94 23.57 8.30
N SER A 60 15.04 24.32 8.32
CA SER A 60 16.37 23.83 7.96
C SER A 60 16.94 22.76 8.91
N GLU A 61 16.28 22.47 10.04
CA GLU A 61 16.61 21.33 10.90
C GLU A 61 16.06 20.02 10.37
N LEU A 62 15.13 20.07 9.41
CA LEU A 62 14.67 18.89 8.70
C LEU A 62 15.70 18.49 7.65
N ALA A 63 16.19 17.27 7.74
CA ALA A 63 17.10 16.71 6.75
C ALA A 63 16.41 16.44 5.41
N ALA A 64 15.12 16.08 5.46
CA ALA A 64 14.25 15.93 4.29
C ALA A 64 12.77 15.99 4.67
N VAL A 65 11.92 16.20 3.65
CA VAL A 65 10.51 15.80 3.69
C VAL A 65 10.35 14.58 2.81
N GLY A 66 9.89 13.47 3.40
CA GLY A 66 9.56 12.22 2.71
C GLY A 66 8.09 12.19 2.31
N PHE A 67 7.80 11.68 1.12
CA PHE A 67 6.46 11.52 0.59
C PHE A 67 6.19 10.08 0.17
N LYS A 68 5.02 9.57 0.51
CA LYS A 68 4.48 8.38 -0.09
C LYS A 68 3.87 8.78 -1.44
N THR A 69 4.52 8.42 -2.54
CA THR A 69 4.10 8.76 -3.90
C THR A 69 3.52 7.55 -4.60
N ILE A 70 2.52 7.74 -5.46
CA ILE A 70 1.79 6.62 -6.05
C ILE A 70 2.55 6.05 -7.24
N MET A 71 2.71 6.82 -8.30
CA MET A 71 3.38 6.39 -9.52
C MET A 71 3.86 7.58 -10.36
N ALA A 72 4.88 7.32 -11.19
CA ALA A 72 5.37 8.25 -12.18
C ALA A 72 5.80 7.51 -13.45
N ARG A 73 5.75 8.18 -14.59
CA ARG A 73 6.14 7.58 -15.88
C ARG A 73 7.67 7.44 -15.94
N GLY A 74 8.13 6.19 -16.06
CA GLY A 74 9.56 5.91 -16.17
C GLY A 74 10.39 6.11 -14.90
N VAL A 75 9.75 6.42 -13.75
CA VAL A 75 10.43 6.62 -12.46
C VAL A 75 9.89 5.63 -11.43
N ASN A 76 10.78 5.02 -10.67
CA ASN A 76 10.45 4.09 -9.59
C ASN A 76 11.49 4.17 -8.47
N GLY A 77 11.22 3.53 -7.32
CA GLY A 77 12.15 3.50 -6.20
C GLY A 77 11.96 4.64 -5.21
N CYS A 78 13.05 5.01 -4.55
CA CYS A 78 13.14 6.16 -3.66
C CYS A 78 14.01 7.22 -4.33
N VAL A 79 13.45 8.38 -4.65
CA VAL A 79 14.09 9.40 -5.49
C VAL A 79 13.88 10.81 -4.95
N ARG A 80 14.75 11.74 -5.37
CA ARG A 80 14.51 13.17 -5.16
C ARG A 80 13.32 13.62 -6.01
N LEU A 81 12.42 14.39 -5.41
CA LEU A 81 11.26 14.96 -6.10
C LEU A 81 11.65 16.33 -6.67
N ASP A 82 12.34 16.32 -7.79
CA ASP A 82 12.55 17.51 -8.62
C ASP A 82 11.38 17.71 -9.59
N GLU A 83 11.41 18.81 -10.35
CA GLU A 83 10.33 19.15 -11.30
C GLU A 83 10.21 18.12 -12.44
N ALA A 84 11.29 17.41 -12.81
CA ALA A 84 11.24 16.37 -13.83
C ALA A 84 10.43 15.16 -13.33
N VAL A 85 10.69 14.74 -12.08
CA VAL A 85 9.94 13.65 -11.43
C VAL A 85 8.49 14.05 -11.20
N VAL A 86 8.23 15.29 -10.78
CA VAL A 86 6.86 15.80 -10.57
C VAL A 86 6.06 15.80 -11.88
N ARG A 87 6.66 16.22 -13.01
CA ARG A 87 6.02 16.10 -14.34
C ARG A 87 5.77 14.65 -14.75
N ALA A 88 6.70 13.75 -14.43
CA ALA A 88 6.50 12.33 -14.68
C ALA A 88 5.35 11.74 -13.85
N MET A 89 5.09 12.27 -12.63
CA MET A 89 3.90 11.95 -11.85
C MET A 89 2.63 12.50 -12.52
N GLU A 90 2.62 13.75 -12.97
CA GLU A 90 1.48 14.36 -13.69
C GLU A 90 1.06 13.55 -14.91
N ALA A 91 2.01 13.01 -15.65
CA ALA A 91 1.73 12.14 -16.80
C ALA A 91 0.98 10.85 -16.45
N CYS A 92 0.86 10.53 -15.16
CA CYS A 92 0.11 9.38 -14.64
C CYS A 92 -1.20 9.78 -13.91
N ASN A 93 -1.66 11.03 -14.02
CA ASN A 93 -2.86 11.49 -13.32
C ASN A 93 -4.12 10.70 -13.70
N SER A 94 -4.27 10.31 -14.96
CA SER A 94 -5.39 9.48 -15.44
C SER A 94 -5.37 8.05 -14.87
N LEU A 95 -4.20 7.52 -14.52
CA LEU A 95 -4.06 6.19 -13.93
C LEU A 95 -4.32 6.18 -12.42
N ALA A 96 -4.08 7.30 -11.74
CA ALA A 96 -4.26 7.46 -10.30
C ALA A 96 -4.99 8.76 -9.96
N PRO A 97 -6.21 9.01 -10.50
CA PRO A 97 -6.89 10.30 -10.41
C PRO A 97 -7.23 10.73 -8.99
N ALA A 98 -7.45 9.77 -8.08
CA ALA A 98 -7.78 10.04 -6.69
C ALA A 98 -6.56 10.51 -5.84
N HIS A 99 -5.33 10.34 -6.35
CA HIS A 99 -4.12 10.51 -5.52
C HIS A 99 -3.07 11.41 -6.15
N ASN A 100 -2.66 11.13 -7.41
CA ASN A 100 -1.55 11.85 -8.04
C ASN A 100 -1.75 13.37 -8.11
N PRO A 101 -2.91 13.91 -8.54
CA PRO A 101 -3.09 15.35 -8.63
C PRO A 101 -2.87 16.08 -7.30
N ALA A 102 -3.42 15.57 -6.20
CA ALA A 102 -3.25 16.15 -4.87
C ALA A 102 -1.78 16.06 -4.40
N SER A 103 -1.12 14.92 -4.64
CA SER A 103 0.29 14.73 -4.30
C SER A 103 1.19 15.69 -5.05
N VAL A 104 1.00 15.85 -6.36
CA VAL A 104 1.76 16.79 -7.21
C VAL A 104 1.61 18.23 -6.73
N ALA A 105 0.37 18.68 -6.50
CA ALA A 105 0.10 20.02 -6.01
C ALA A 105 0.77 20.28 -4.65
N GLY A 106 0.62 19.35 -3.71
CA GLY A 106 1.21 19.47 -2.39
C GLY A 106 2.74 19.44 -2.40
N ILE A 107 3.37 18.57 -3.20
CA ILE A 107 4.84 18.52 -3.37
C ILE A 107 5.36 19.86 -3.87
N ARG A 108 4.74 20.48 -4.88
CA ARG A 108 5.14 21.81 -5.38
C ARG A 108 5.01 22.90 -4.32
N LEU A 109 3.95 22.85 -3.49
CA LEU A 109 3.80 23.79 -2.38
C LEU A 109 4.90 23.60 -1.32
N PHE A 110 5.25 22.36 -0.97
CA PHE A 110 6.39 22.09 -0.08
C PHE A 110 7.71 22.59 -0.68
N ALA A 111 7.97 22.36 -1.97
CA ALA A 111 9.17 22.84 -2.66
C ALA A 111 9.27 24.38 -2.61
N LYS A 112 8.16 25.07 -2.85
CA LYS A 112 8.10 26.54 -2.78
C LYS A 112 8.30 27.05 -1.35
N ARG A 113 7.73 26.36 -0.37
CA ARG A 113 7.77 26.78 1.04
C ARG A 113 9.11 26.51 1.73
N MET A 114 9.78 25.44 1.31
CA MET A 114 11.05 24.98 1.93
C MET A 114 12.12 24.68 0.86
N PRO A 115 12.59 25.70 0.10
CA PRO A 115 13.47 25.47 -1.06
C PRO A 115 14.84 24.87 -0.68
N GLY A 116 15.25 24.98 0.58
CA GLY A 116 16.51 24.42 1.08
C GLY A 116 16.40 23.01 1.66
N VAL A 117 15.19 22.42 1.74
CA VAL A 117 14.98 21.09 2.32
C VAL A 117 14.72 20.08 1.20
N PRO A 118 15.51 19.00 1.09
CA PRO A 118 15.30 17.97 0.09
C PRO A 118 13.90 17.32 0.22
N LEU A 119 13.19 17.21 -0.90
CA LEU A 119 11.94 16.45 -1.01
C LEU A 119 12.27 15.09 -1.61
N VAL A 120 11.85 14.02 -0.94
CA VAL A 120 12.16 12.63 -1.32
C VAL A 120 10.87 11.83 -1.42
N GLY A 121 10.62 11.19 -2.57
CA GLY A 121 9.47 10.33 -2.81
C GLY A 121 9.85 8.86 -2.76
N LEU A 122 9.07 8.07 -2.01
CA LEU A 122 9.06 6.63 -2.12
C LEU A 122 7.82 6.22 -2.91
N PHE A 123 8.01 5.63 -4.09
CA PHE A 123 6.90 5.19 -4.93
C PHE A 123 6.28 3.90 -4.41
N GLU A 124 4.95 3.83 -4.41
CA GLU A 124 4.17 2.64 -4.02
C GLU A 124 4.49 1.42 -4.89
N THR A 125 4.98 1.65 -6.09
CA THR A 125 5.40 0.62 -7.05
C THR A 125 6.82 0.09 -6.77
N ALA A 126 7.59 0.73 -5.89
CA ALA A 126 9.01 0.46 -5.70
C ALA A 126 9.31 -0.97 -5.21
N PHE A 127 8.44 -1.55 -4.39
CA PHE A 127 8.64 -2.88 -3.83
C PHE A 127 8.59 -4.00 -4.88
N TYR A 128 8.01 -3.71 -6.06
CA TYR A 128 7.78 -4.70 -7.13
C TYR A 128 8.80 -4.65 -8.26
N GLN A 129 9.83 -3.80 -8.16
CA GLN A 129 10.80 -3.65 -9.23
C GLN A 129 11.70 -4.88 -9.43
N TRP A 130 11.71 -5.83 -8.49
CA TRP A 130 12.43 -7.10 -8.58
C TRP A 130 11.49 -8.31 -8.76
N ALA A 131 10.19 -8.07 -8.92
CA ALA A 131 9.25 -9.14 -9.24
C ALA A 131 9.57 -9.73 -10.63
N PRO A 132 9.34 -11.04 -10.84
CA PRO A 132 9.58 -11.68 -12.13
C PRO A 132 8.85 -10.96 -13.26
N GLU A 133 9.50 -10.80 -14.42
CA GLU A 133 8.91 -10.11 -15.57
C GLU A 133 7.59 -10.75 -15.99
N ALA A 134 7.49 -12.08 -15.94
CA ALA A 134 6.26 -12.82 -16.26
C ALA A 134 5.07 -12.42 -15.37
N ALA A 135 5.32 -12.09 -14.09
CA ALA A 135 4.28 -11.64 -13.16
C ALA A 135 3.88 -10.17 -13.39
N MET A 136 4.72 -9.39 -14.08
CA MET A 136 4.54 -7.95 -14.25
C MET A 136 4.09 -7.57 -15.66
N ARG A 137 3.90 -8.54 -16.55
CA ARG A 137 3.56 -8.31 -17.95
C ARG A 137 2.12 -8.69 -18.25
N TYR A 138 1.45 -7.92 -19.11
CA TYR A 138 0.19 -8.31 -19.73
C TYR A 138 0.47 -8.97 -21.08
N ALA A 139 -0.40 -9.88 -21.49
CA ALA A 139 -0.36 -10.48 -22.82
C ALA A 139 -0.99 -9.53 -23.86
N VAL A 140 -0.30 -8.43 -24.14
CA VAL A 140 -0.71 -7.37 -25.06
C VAL A 140 0.36 -7.17 -26.14
N PRO A 141 0.05 -6.51 -27.28
CA PRO A 141 1.06 -6.15 -28.27
C PRO A 141 2.26 -5.42 -27.65
N GLU A 142 3.48 -5.68 -28.17
CA GLU A 142 4.71 -5.10 -27.64
C GLU A 142 4.66 -3.57 -27.58
N ALA A 143 4.09 -2.92 -28.58
CA ALA A 143 3.92 -1.46 -28.60
C ALA A 143 3.14 -0.91 -27.39
N TRP A 144 2.20 -1.69 -26.84
CA TRP A 144 1.49 -1.29 -25.62
C TRP A 144 2.38 -1.45 -24.40
N HIS A 145 3.17 -2.51 -24.34
CA HIS A 145 4.16 -2.68 -23.27
C HIS A 145 5.18 -1.55 -23.27
N GLU A 146 5.73 -1.17 -24.42
CA GLU A 146 6.63 -0.04 -24.61
C GLU A 146 5.97 1.30 -24.21
N ALA A 147 4.67 1.45 -24.45
CA ALA A 147 3.87 2.57 -23.98
C ALA A 147 3.63 2.55 -22.44
N GLY A 148 4.11 1.51 -21.73
CA GLY A 148 4.04 1.37 -20.30
C GLY A 148 2.84 0.61 -19.76
N VAL A 149 2.10 -0.12 -20.61
CA VAL A 149 0.99 -1.00 -20.21
C VAL A 149 1.56 -2.29 -19.65
N ARG A 150 1.82 -2.28 -18.34
CA ARG A 150 2.32 -3.42 -17.56
C ARG A 150 1.74 -3.39 -16.15
N ARG A 151 1.79 -4.52 -15.46
CA ARG A 151 1.49 -4.54 -14.03
C ARG A 151 2.58 -3.78 -13.26
N ARG A 152 2.20 -3.06 -12.22
CA ARG A 152 3.13 -2.25 -11.42
C ARG A 152 3.14 -2.66 -9.95
N GLY A 153 1.98 -3.10 -9.44
CA GLY A 153 1.78 -3.34 -8.02
C GLY A 153 1.73 -2.04 -7.20
N PHE A 154 1.04 -2.09 -6.08
CA PHE A 154 0.86 -0.91 -5.20
C PHE A 154 0.87 -1.34 -3.73
N HIS A 155 0.72 -0.39 -2.81
CA HIS A 155 0.91 -0.54 -1.38
C HIS A 155 2.33 -1.04 -1.01
N GLY A 156 3.32 -0.66 -1.83
CA GLY A 156 4.69 -1.17 -1.70
C GLY A 156 5.33 -0.84 -0.36
N ALA A 157 5.09 0.33 0.21
CA ALA A 157 5.57 0.68 1.54
C ALA A 157 4.97 -0.24 2.62
N SER A 158 3.66 -0.51 2.53
CA SER A 158 2.98 -1.44 3.44
C SER A 158 3.51 -2.87 3.31
N HIS A 159 3.51 -3.43 2.10
CA HIS A 159 3.97 -4.81 1.89
C HIS A 159 5.45 -5.00 2.22
N LYS A 160 6.29 -3.97 1.99
CA LYS A 160 7.69 -3.99 2.44
C LYS A 160 7.80 -4.04 3.97
N PHE A 161 6.99 -3.24 4.68
CA PHE A 161 6.95 -3.29 6.14
C PHE A 161 6.53 -4.67 6.64
N ILE A 162 5.49 -5.25 6.04
CA ILE A 162 5.01 -6.60 6.39
C ILE A 162 6.08 -7.67 6.08
N ALA A 163 6.78 -7.57 4.95
CA ALA A 163 7.87 -8.49 4.60
C ALA A 163 8.99 -8.51 5.65
N GLU A 164 9.38 -7.32 6.13
CA GLU A 164 10.38 -7.18 7.19
C GLU A 164 9.85 -7.70 8.53
N ARG A 165 8.68 -7.19 8.96
CA ARG A 165 8.15 -7.48 10.30
C ARG A 165 7.74 -8.94 10.46
N SER A 166 7.13 -9.56 9.44
CA SER A 166 6.80 -10.99 9.49
C SER A 166 8.04 -11.87 9.56
N ALA A 167 9.12 -11.50 8.86
CA ALA A 167 10.38 -12.21 8.95
C ALA A 167 10.98 -12.13 10.38
N GLU A 168 10.96 -10.96 11.02
CA GLU A 168 11.36 -10.79 12.42
C GLU A 168 10.52 -11.68 13.36
N CYS A 169 9.18 -11.63 13.22
CA CYS A 169 8.27 -12.43 14.04
C CYS A 169 8.49 -13.95 13.88
N LEU A 170 9.03 -14.38 12.74
CA LEU A 170 9.34 -15.77 12.43
C LEU A 170 10.81 -16.15 12.71
N GLY A 171 11.59 -15.26 13.33
CA GLY A 171 13.02 -15.50 13.62
C GLY A 171 13.91 -15.58 12.39
N ARG A 172 13.48 -15.01 11.26
CA ARG A 172 14.20 -14.94 9.98
C ARG A 172 14.87 -13.57 9.83
N GLU A 173 15.79 -13.25 10.76
CA GLU A 173 16.52 -11.99 10.74
C GLU A 173 17.35 -11.80 9.45
N ASP A 174 17.80 -12.88 8.86
CA ASP A 174 18.45 -12.89 7.55
C ASP A 174 17.55 -12.31 6.44
N VAL A 175 16.26 -12.68 6.45
CA VAL A 175 15.27 -12.14 5.51
C VAL A 175 14.89 -10.70 5.89
N ALA A 176 14.71 -10.39 7.18
CA ALA A 176 14.40 -9.04 7.62
C ALA A 176 15.50 -8.05 7.19
N GLU A 177 16.78 -8.42 7.38
CA GLU A 177 17.91 -7.58 6.94
C GLU A 177 17.95 -7.43 5.42
N ARG A 178 17.69 -8.49 4.66
CA ARG A 178 17.54 -8.40 3.20
C ARG A 178 16.47 -7.39 2.78
N VAL A 179 15.32 -7.38 3.47
CA VAL A 179 14.24 -6.40 3.20
C VAL A 179 14.68 -4.99 3.53
N ARG A 180 15.43 -4.78 4.63
CA ARG A 180 15.99 -3.47 4.98
C ARG A 180 16.93 -2.94 3.90
N GLN A 181 17.74 -3.82 3.30
CA GLN A 181 18.71 -3.46 2.26
C GLN A 181 18.15 -3.50 0.84
N LEU A 182 16.89 -3.89 0.65
CA LEU A 182 16.31 -4.19 -0.66
C LEU A 182 16.51 -3.08 -1.70
N TYR A 183 16.35 -1.80 -1.31
CA TYR A 183 16.53 -0.66 -2.22
C TYR A 183 17.98 -0.19 -2.37
N VAL A 184 18.90 -0.82 -1.65
CA VAL A 184 20.34 -0.55 -1.73
C VAL A 184 21.03 -1.58 -2.62
N ASP A 185 20.77 -2.87 -2.38
CA ASP A 185 21.48 -3.99 -3.01
C ASP A 185 20.61 -4.80 -4.00
N GLY A 186 19.33 -4.43 -4.15
CA GLY A 186 18.41 -5.14 -5.05
C GLY A 186 18.05 -6.55 -4.56
N GLY A 187 18.08 -6.78 -3.26
CA GLY A 187 17.75 -8.07 -2.66
C GLY A 187 18.82 -9.13 -2.87
N LYS A 188 20.09 -8.73 -2.95
CA LYS A 188 21.23 -9.66 -3.10
C LYS A 188 21.77 -10.19 -1.79
N SER A 189 21.38 -9.60 -0.65
CA SER A 189 21.78 -10.08 0.68
C SER A 189 21.43 -11.57 0.82
N PRO A 190 22.35 -12.41 1.33
CA PRO A 190 22.15 -13.85 1.45
C PRO A 190 21.05 -14.17 2.47
N VAL A 191 20.32 -15.24 2.22
CA VAL A 191 19.28 -15.77 3.12
C VAL A 191 19.43 -17.26 3.28
N ARG A 192 19.03 -17.78 4.44
CA ARG A 192 19.10 -19.22 4.75
C ARG A 192 17.99 -19.99 4.02
N GLU A 193 18.25 -21.25 3.72
CA GLU A 193 17.19 -22.19 3.37
C GLU A 193 16.52 -22.76 4.66
N PRO A 194 15.24 -23.17 4.61
CA PRO A 194 14.33 -23.03 3.45
C PRO A 194 13.87 -21.59 3.23
N ALA A 195 13.40 -21.33 2.02
CA ALA A 195 12.85 -20.03 1.66
C ALA A 195 11.66 -19.65 2.56
N LEU A 196 11.62 -18.40 3.00
CA LEU A 196 10.46 -17.82 3.69
C LEU A 196 9.41 -17.35 2.68
N ARG A 197 8.17 -17.85 2.82
CA ARG A 197 7.03 -17.63 1.92
C ARG A 197 5.91 -16.93 2.68
N VAL A 198 5.59 -15.72 2.28
CA VAL A 198 4.59 -14.88 2.95
C VAL A 198 3.55 -14.39 1.95
N VAL A 199 2.28 -14.49 2.30
CA VAL A 199 1.21 -13.74 1.63
C VAL A 199 0.78 -12.61 2.53
N SER A 200 0.90 -11.39 2.02
CA SER A 200 0.53 -10.15 2.71
C SER A 200 -0.77 -9.60 2.13
N CYS A 201 -1.80 -9.52 2.97
CA CYS A 201 -3.12 -9.00 2.64
C CYS A 201 -3.28 -7.61 3.25
N HIS A 202 -3.02 -6.55 2.46
CA HIS A 202 -3.35 -5.18 2.83
C HIS A 202 -4.81 -4.92 2.49
N LEU A 203 -5.68 -4.97 3.50
CA LEU A 203 -7.13 -4.83 3.34
C LEU A 203 -7.61 -3.56 4.03
N GLY A 204 -8.08 -2.61 3.25
CA GLY A 204 -8.56 -1.31 3.71
C GLY A 204 -9.54 -0.69 2.71
N GLY A 205 -9.72 0.60 2.73
CA GLY A 205 -10.50 1.32 1.70
C GLY A 205 -9.91 1.15 0.30
N SER A 206 -8.60 0.93 0.22
CA SER A 206 -7.89 0.35 -0.92
C SER A 206 -7.28 -0.96 -0.45
N SER A 207 -7.34 -2.01 -1.28
CA SER A 207 -6.95 -3.36 -0.90
C SER A 207 -6.07 -4.02 -1.95
N SER A 208 -5.05 -4.76 -1.51
CA SER A 208 -4.23 -5.61 -2.37
C SER A 208 -3.66 -6.81 -1.62
N VAL A 209 -3.32 -7.85 -2.38
CA VAL A 209 -2.61 -9.04 -1.90
C VAL A 209 -1.27 -9.13 -2.62
N THR A 210 -0.22 -9.47 -1.90
CA THR A 210 1.15 -9.62 -2.42
C THR A 210 1.74 -10.95 -1.98
N GLY A 211 2.27 -11.72 -2.92
CA GLY A 211 3.12 -12.86 -2.65
C GLY A 211 4.57 -12.41 -2.44
N ILE A 212 5.23 -12.92 -1.41
CA ILE A 212 6.59 -12.52 -1.01
C ILE A 212 7.43 -13.77 -0.76
N ARG A 213 8.58 -13.86 -1.41
CA ARG A 213 9.55 -14.94 -1.21
C ARG A 213 10.88 -14.38 -0.72
N ASN A 214 11.34 -14.81 0.44
CA ASN A 214 12.58 -14.32 1.04
C ASN A 214 12.68 -12.78 1.06
N GLY A 215 11.55 -12.11 1.43
CA GLY A 215 11.47 -10.66 1.54
C GLY A 215 11.32 -9.89 0.22
N VAL A 216 11.26 -10.58 -0.92
CA VAL A 216 11.09 -9.96 -2.25
C VAL A 216 9.71 -10.31 -2.79
N ALA A 217 9.00 -9.32 -3.33
CA ALA A 217 7.68 -9.54 -3.94
C ALA A 217 7.80 -10.40 -5.20
N VAL A 218 6.92 -11.40 -5.34
CA VAL A 218 6.78 -12.18 -6.57
C VAL A 218 5.67 -11.62 -7.46
N GLY A 219 4.73 -10.86 -6.90
CA GLY A 219 3.66 -10.19 -7.63
C GLY A 219 2.74 -9.42 -6.68
N ASN A 220 1.77 -8.72 -7.27
CA ASN A 220 0.71 -8.00 -6.53
C ASN A 220 -0.61 -8.13 -7.28
N SER A 221 -1.73 -8.17 -6.54
CA SER A 221 -3.07 -8.25 -7.14
C SER A 221 -3.41 -7.05 -8.02
N MET A 222 -2.91 -5.86 -7.70
CA MET A 222 -3.10 -4.68 -8.54
C MET A 222 -2.25 -4.73 -9.80
N GLY A 223 -2.78 -4.18 -10.89
CA GLY A 223 -2.17 -4.19 -12.21
C GLY A 223 -1.49 -2.89 -12.60
N LEU A 224 -1.88 -2.33 -13.75
CA LEU A 224 -1.35 -1.06 -14.29
C LEU A 224 -1.67 0.12 -13.36
N SER A 225 -2.84 0.12 -12.76
CA SER A 225 -3.34 1.17 -11.89
C SER A 225 -3.82 0.61 -10.55
N PRO A 226 -4.01 1.44 -9.53
CA PRO A 226 -4.61 1.00 -8.26
C PRO A 226 -6.13 0.78 -8.33
N GLN A 227 -6.72 0.75 -9.53
CA GLN A 227 -8.14 0.50 -9.76
C GLN A 227 -8.45 -1.00 -9.92
N SER A 228 -7.45 -1.81 -10.29
CA SER A 228 -7.56 -3.25 -10.54
C SER A 228 -7.28 -4.11 -9.32
N GLY A 229 -7.40 -5.42 -9.45
CA GLY A 229 -7.21 -6.40 -8.39
C GLY A 229 -8.49 -6.62 -7.59
N LEU A 230 -8.41 -6.51 -6.28
CA LEU A 230 -9.56 -6.66 -5.40
C LEU A 230 -10.61 -5.56 -5.63
N PRO A 231 -11.91 -5.84 -5.47
CA PRO A 231 -12.90 -4.78 -5.33
C PRO A 231 -12.55 -3.95 -4.08
N GLN A 232 -12.61 -2.63 -4.23
CA GLN A 232 -12.26 -1.71 -3.15
C GLN A 232 -13.51 -0.97 -2.69
N ASN A 233 -13.40 0.00 -1.80
CA ASN A 233 -14.59 0.70 -1.32
C ASN A 233 -15.50 1.21 -2.45
N ASN A 234 -14.92 1.83 -3.47
CA ASN A 234 -15.65 2.45 -4.59
C ASN A 234 -15.00 2.22 -5.96
N ARG A 235 -13.98 1.33 -6.04
CA ARG A 235 -13.26 1.02 -7.26
C ARG A 235 -13.51 -0.43 -7.69
N VAL A 236 -13.62 -0.64 -9.00
CA VAL A 236 -14.15 -1.84 -9.61
C VAL A 236 -13.36 -3.12 -9.29
N GLY A 237 -12.02 -3.04 -9.15
CA GLY A 237 -11.17 -4.22 -9.12
C GLY A 237 -10.91 -4.79 -10.50
N ASP A 238 -10.70 -6.11 -10.59
CA ASP A 238 -10.54 -6.77 -11.88
C ASP A 238 -11.86 -6.83 -12.63
N LEU A 239 -11.81 -6.44 -13.90
CA LEU A 239 -12.93 -6.44 -14.84
C LEU A 239 -12.44 -7.01 -16.18
N ASP A 240 -13.26 -7.79 -16.85
CA ASP A 240 -12.99 -8.19 -18.22
C ASP A 240 -12.87 -6.94 -19.11
N ALA A 241 -11.76 -6.83 -19.85
CA ALA A 241 -11.48 -5.68 -20.68
C ALA A 241 -12.57 -5.41 -21.75
N PHE A 242 -13.30 -6.45 -22.19
CA PHE A 242 -14.39 -6.32 -23.16
C PHE A 242 -15.72 -5.83 -22.56
N ALA A 243 -15.87 -5.87 -21.22
CA ALA A 243 -17.05 -5.32 -20.56
C ALA A 243 -17.20 -3.82 -20.85
N LEU A 244 -16.08 -3.07 -20.84
CA LEU A 244 -16.10 -1.63 -21.09
C LEU A 244 -16.57 -1.26 -22.50
N PRO A 245 -15.95 -1.72 -23.59
CA PRO A 245 -16.42 -1.40 -24.95
C PRO A 245 -17.83 -1.95 -25.23
N HIS A 246 -18.23 -3.07 -24.61
CA HIS A 246 -19.60 -3.58 -24.71
C HIS A 246 -20.60 -2.58 -24.10
N LEU A 247 -20.40 -2.13 -22.87
CA LEU A 247 -21.26 -1.16 -22.19
C LEU A 247 -21.32 0.17 -22.94
N MET A 248 -20.18 0.70 -23.38
CA MET A 248 -20.13 1.95 -24.16
C MET A 248 -20.98 1.88 -25.43
N ARG A 249 -20.97 0.74 -26.16
CA ARG A 249 -21.78 0.54 -27.35
C ARG A 249 -23.28 0.38 -27.06
N THR A 250 -23.62 -0.36 -25.98
CA THR A 250 -25.01 -0.74 -25.70
C THR A 250 -25.77 0.34 -24.92
N THR A 251 -25.08 1.09 -24.07
CA THR A 251 -25.67 2.15 -23.21
C THR A 251 -25.39 3.57 -23.71
N ARG A 252 -24.53 3.72 -24.74
CA ARG A 252 -24.00 5.01 -25.23
C ARG A 252 -23.20 5.78 -24.18
N MET A 253 -22.69 5.08 -23.17
CA MET A 253 -21.85 5.65 -22.11
C MET A 253 -20.57 6.23 -22.73
N THR A 254 -20.18 7.42 -22.28
CA THR A 254 -18.90 8.04 -22.63
C THR A 254 -17.75 7.40 -21.87
N LEU A 255 -16.51 7.59 -22.32
CA LEU A 255 -15.33 7.12 -21.59
C LEU A 255 -15.23 7.77 -20.20
N ASP A 256 -15.48 9.08 -20.10
CA ASP A 256 -15.42 9.82 -18.84
C ASP A 256 -16.44 9.30 -17.81
N GLU A 257 -17.65 8.98 -18.28
CA GLU A 257 -18.68 8.36 -17.43
C GLU A 257 -18.26 6.97 -16.97
N ALA A 258 -17.69 6.16 -17.87
CA ALA A 258 -17.18 4.84 -17.53
C ALA A 258 -16.04 4.91 -16.51
N GLU A 259 -15.08 5.81 -16.69
CA GLU A 259 -13.99 6.04 -15.74
C GLU A 259 -14.52 6.48 -14.36
N ARG A 260 -15.47 7.40 -14.35
CA ARG A 260 -16.12 7.84 -13.09
C ARG A 260 -16.80 6.68 -12.38
N LEU A 261 -17.58 5.88 -13.10
CA LEU A 261 -18.29 4.73 -12.53
C LEU A 261 -17.30 3.68 -11.98
N MET A 262 -16.26 3.34 -12.72
CA MET A 262 -15.24 2.38 -12.29
C MET A 262 -14.44 2.85 -11.07
N CYS A 263 -14.22 4.17 -10.93
CA CYS A 263 -13.38 4.74 -9.88
C CYS A 263 -14.14 5.20 -8.64
N GLN A 264 -15.46 5.47 -8.73
CA GLN A 264 -16.21 6.15 -7.66
C GLN A 264 -17.53 5.47 -7.28
N GLU A 265 -18.10 4.64 -8.17
CA GLU A 265 -19.43 4.06 -8.00
C GLU A 265 -19.44 2.52 -8.03
N SER A 266 -18.27 1.91 -8.17
CA SER A 266 -18.07 0.46 -8.24
C SER A 266 -17.60 -0.13 -6.91
N GLY A 267 -16.99 -1.32 -6.93
CA GLY A 267 -16.48 -2.00 -5.76
C GLY A 267 -17.57 -2.32 -4.74
N LEU A 268 -17.23 -2.20 -3.46
CA LEU A 268 -18.17 -2.48 -2.38
C LEU A 268 -19.40 -1.57 -2.46
N LYS A 269 -19.23 -0.29 -2.82
CA LYS A 269 -20.33 0.66 -3.01
C LYS A 269 -21.33 0.18 -4.06
N GLY A 270 -20.84 -0.24 -5.21
CA GLY A 270 -21.70 -0.73 -6.30
C GLY A 270 -22.42 -2.03 -5.95
N LEU A 271 -21.72 -2.95 -5.29
CA LEU A 271 -22.28 -4.24 -4.87
C LEU A 271 -23.32 -4.08 -3.77
N SER A 272 -23.04 -3.29 -2.73
CA SER A 272 -23.92 -3.11 -1.56
C SER A 272 -25.15 -2.24 -1.85
N GLY A 273 -25.12 -1.47 -2.93
CA GLY A 273 -26.19 -0.54 -3.28
C GLY A 273 -26.06 0.84 -2.65
N GLY A 274 -24.84 1.28 -2.31
CA GLY A 274 -24.55 2.65 -1.91
C GLY A 274 -23.51 2.83 -0.81
N ASP A 275 -23.37 1.88 0.11
CA ASP A 275 -22.37 1.98 1.17
C ASP A 275 -21.00 1.55 0.68
N ASN A 276 -19.98 2.31 1.04
CA ASN A 276 -18.59 2.02 0.73
C ASN A 276 -17.75 1.69 1.97
N ASP A 277 -18.30 1.82 3.16
CA ASP A 277 -17.63 1.44 4.40
C ASP A 277 -17.99 0.01 4.76
N ILE A 278 -16.98 -0.83 4.90
CA ILE A 278 -17.18 -2.26 5.22
C ILE A 278 -17.94 -2.44 6.54
N ARG A 279 -17.84 -1.51 7.49
CA ARG A 279 -18.53 -1.58 8.79
C ARG A 279 -20.04 -1.47 8.62
N ASP A 280 -20.50 -0.57 7.76
CA ASP A 280 -21.91 -0.36 7.47
C ASP A 280 -22.45 -1.52 6.64
N ILE A 281 -21.66 -2.02 5.69
CA ILE A 281 -22.00 -3.19 4.87
C ILE A 281 -22.16 -4.45 5.74
N GLU A 282 -21.20 -4.74 6.63
CA GLU A 282 -21.31 -5.88 7.56
C GLU A 282 -22.50 -5.74 8.50
N ALA A 283 -22.80 -4.53 8.99
CA ALA A 283 -23.96 -4.28 9.85
C ALA A 283 -25.27 -4.56 9.12
N ARG A 284 -25.42 -4.14 7.87
CA ARG A 284 -26.59 -4.42 7.02
C ARG A 284 -26.70 -5.92 6.68
N ALA A 285 -25.59 -6.55 6.33
CA ALA A 285 -25.55 -7.99 6.09
C ALA A 285 -26.03 -8.79 7.31
N GLY A 286 -25.59 -8.41 8.52
CA GLY A 286 -26.06 -9.00 9.78
C GLY A 286 -27.54 -8.78 10.07
N GLN A 287 -28.19 -7.80 9.43
CA GLN A 287 -29.64 -7.54 9.48
C GLN A 287 -30.41 -8.27 8.37
N GLY A 288 -29.75 -9.08 7.55
CA GLY A 288 -30.37 -9.86 6.48
C GLY A 288 -30.43 -9.16 5.12
N ASP A 289 -29.69 -8.06 4.93
CA ASP A 289 -29.60 -7.43 3.61
C ASP A 289 -28.76 -8.27 2.64
N ALA A 290 -29.42 -8.89 1.68
CA ALA A 290 -28.79 -9.80 0.71
C ALA A 290 -27.74 -9.11 -0.20
N ARG A 291 -27.91 -7.83 -0.51
CA ARG A 291 -26.94 -7.08 -1.33
C ARG A 291 -25.67 -6.77 -0.52
N ALA A 292 -25.85 -6.39 0.73
CA ALA A 292 -24.73 -6.17 1.63
C ALA A 292 -23.95 -7.47 1.87
N GLN A 293 -24.66 -8.60 2.09
CA GLN A 293 -24.02 -9.90 2.21
C GLN A 293 -23.25 -10.28 0.94
N LEU A 294 -23.85 -10.10 -0.24
CA LEU A 294 -23.17 -10.34 -1.53
C LEU A 294 -21.88 -9.51 -1.67
N ALA A 295 -21.89 -8.26 -1.24
CA ALA A 295 -20.69 -7.42 -1.28
C ALA A 295 -19.55 -7.98 -0.41
N VAL A 296 -19.88 -8.47 0.80
CA VAL A 296 -18.93 -9.18 1.68
C VAL A 296 -18.42 -10.46 1.02
N ASP A 297 -19.32 -11.27 0.46
CA ASP A 297 -18.97 -12.56 -0.15
C ASP A 297 -18.05 -12.38 -1.36
N VAL A 298 -18.34 -11.40 -2.23
CA VAL A 298 -17.49 -11.07 -3.38
C VAL A 298 -16.11 -10.61 -2.91
N PHE A 299 -16.03 -9.76 -1.90
CA PHE A 299 -14.75 -9.30 -1.37
C PHE A 299 -13.92 -10.47 -0.80
N VAL A 300 -14.52 -11.30 0.03
CA VAL A 300 -13.88 -12.50 0.61
C VAL A 300 -13.41 -13.44 -0.50
N HIS A 301 -14.29 -13.71 -1.50
CA HIS A 301 -13.95 -14.58 -2.63
C HIS A 301 -12.71 -14.08 -3.38
N GLN A 302 -12.66 -12.78 -3.68
CA GLN A 302 -11.54 -12.20 -4.42
C GLN A 302 -10.23 -12.20 -3.60
N VAL A 303 -10.30 -11.97 -2.28
CA VAL A 303 -9.11 -12.08 -1.41
C VAL A 303 -8.60 -13.53 -1.40
N ARG A 304 -9.49 -14.51 -1.25
CA ARG A 304 -9.15 -15.95 -1.29
C ARG A 304 -8.56 -16.36 -2.63
N HIS A 305 -9.10 -15.85 -3.74
CA HIS A 305 -8.56 -16.09 -5.08
C HIS A 305 -7.07 -15.71 -5.16
N TRP A 306 -6.72 -14.51 -4.71
CA TRP A 306 -5.33 -14.03 -4.72
C TRP A 306 -4.44 -14.74 -3.70
N ILE A 307 -4.96 -15.12 -2.54
CA ILE A 307 -4.21 -15.98 -1.60
C ILE A 307 -3.87 -17.32 -2.25
N GLY A 308 -4.86 -17.95 -2.93
CA GLY A 308 -4.67 -19.21 -3.63
C GLY A 308 -3.64 -19.11 -4.77
N ALA A 309 -3.69 -18.03 -5.57
CA ALA A 309 -2.73 -17.78 -6.63
C ALA A 309 -1.30 -17.71 -6.08
N TYR A 310 -1.06 -16.92 -5.02
CA TYR A 310 0.27 -16.81 -4.43
C TYR A 310 0.68 -18.04 -3.62
N TYR A 311 -0.27 -18.78 -3.03
CA TYR A 311 0.04 -20.06 -2.40
C TYR A 311 0.69 -21.04 -3.40
N LEU A 312 0.15 -21.12 -4.62
CA LEU A 312 0.70 -21.95 -5.69
C LEU A 312 2.03 -21.39 -6.22
N GLU A 313 2.12 -20.10 -6.49
CA GLU A 313 3.33 -19.46 -7.02
C GLU A 313 4.53 -19.58 -6.06
N LEU A 314 4.26 -19.49 -4.76
CA LEU A 314 5.27 -19.64 -3.71
C LEU A 314 5.60 -21.10 -3.38
N ASN A 315 4.85 -22.08 -3.91
CA ASN A 315 4.94 -23.50 -3.55
C ASN A 315 4.69 -23.72 -2.04
N GLY A 316 3.57 -23.21 -1.55
CA GLY A 316 3.17 -23.26 -0.15
C GLY A 316 3.34 -21.93 0.58
N LEU A 317 3.10 -21.93 1.88
CA LEU A 317 3.02 -20.72 2.69
C LEU A 317 3.55 -20.95 4.10
N ASP A 318 4.39 -20.06 4.61
CA ASP A 318 4.84 -20.06 6.00
C ASP A 318 4.06 -19.06 6.85
N ALA A 319 3.63 -17.95 6.24
CA ALA A 319 2.79 -16.96 6.91
C ALA A 319 1.74 -16.30 6.01
N LEU A 320 0.53 -16.14 6.56
CA LEU A 320 -0.55 -15.32 6.03
C LEU A 320 -0.71 -14.08 6.94
N VAL A 321 -0.50 -12.89 6.40
CA VAL A 321 -0.48 -11.65 7.19
C VAL A 321 -1.60 -10.72 6.78
N PHE A 322 -2.41 -10.29 7.74
CA PHE A 322 -3.47 -9.30 7.58
C PHE A 322 -3.00 -7.93 8.08
N THR A 323 -3.19 -6.90 7.27
CA THR A 323 -2.85 -5.51 7.55
C THR A 323 -3.82 -4.56 6.86
N GLY A 324 -3.73 -3.27 7.14
CA GLY A 324 -4.71 -2.28 6.68
C GLY A 324 -5.99 -2.29 7.51
N GLY A 325 -6.80 -1.24 7.42
CA GLY A 325 -7.90 -1.01 8.36
C GLY A 325 -8.90 -2.16 8.49
N ILE A 326 -9.22 -2.87 7.41
CA ILE A 326 -10.08 -4.07 7.43
C ILE A 326 -9.29 -5.25 8.02
N GLY A 327 -8.09 -5.52 7.49
CA GLY A 327 -7.26 -6.63 7.93
C GLY A 327 -6.91 -6.57 9.42
N GLU A 328 -6.64 -5.37 9.95
CA GLU A 328 -6.26 -5.15 11.34
C GLU A 328 -7.44 -5.23 12.33
N ASN A 329 -8.63 -4.77 11.92
CA ASN A 329 -9.73 -4.51 12.87
C ASN A 329 -10.97 -5.39 12.67
N ARG A 330 -11.10 -6.15 11.58
CA ARG A 330 -12.31 -6.93 11.28
C ARG A 330 -12.06 -8.43 11.43
N ALA A 331 -12.21 -8.95 12.66
CA ALA A 331 -12.00 -10.36 12.98
C ALA A 331 -12.91 -11.30 12.16
N GLY A 332 -14.18 -10.93 11.95
CA GLY A 332 -15.12 -11.70 11.13
C GLY A 332 -14.69 -11.80 9.66
N MET A 333 -14.08 -10.73 9.12
CA MET A 333 -13.56 -10.75 7.76
C MET A 333 -12.36 -11.70 7.65
N ARG A 334 -11.40 -11.66 8.60
CA ARG A 334 -10.27 -12.59 8.63
C ARG A 334 -10.73 -14.04 8.78
N GLU A 335 -11.73 -14.29 9.62
CA GLU A 335 -12.35 -15.61 9.79
C GLU A 335 -12.97 -16.10 8.48
N ALA A 336 -13.78 -15.26 7.81
CA ALA A 336 -14.40 -15.62 6.53
C ALA A 336 -13.36 -15.91 5.44
N ILE A 337 -12.26 -15.15 5.38
CA ILE A 337 -11.16 -15.38 4.44
C ILE A 337 -10.46 -16.71 4.74
N CYS A 338 -10.24 -17.06 6.00
CA CYS A 338 -9.53 -18.28 6.41
C CYS A 338 -10.43 -19.52 6.48
N ARG A 339 -11.75 -19.40 6.29
CA ARG A 339 -12.68 -20.53 6.39
C ARG A 339 -12.33 -21.61 5.39
N ASP A 340 -12.34 -22.88 5.84
CA ASP A 340 -12.08 -24.07 5.00
C ASP A 340 -10.72 -24.05 4.28
N LEU A 341 -9.69 -23.45 4.89
CA LEU A 341 -8.31 -23.50 4.43
C LEU A 341 -7.43 -24.45 5.25
N ASN A 342 -8.02 -25.30 6.07
CA ASN A 342 -7.32 -26.26 6.93
C ASN A 342 -6.43 -27.22 6.14
N GLN A 343 -6.83 -27.65 4.95
CA GLN A 343 -6.00 -28.50 4.07
C GLN A 343 -4.74 -27.79 3.56
N LEU A 344 -4.74 -26.46 3.57
CA LEU A 344 -3.56 -25.62 3.25
C LEU A 344 -2.74 -25.30 4.51
N GLY A 345 -3.08 -25.86 5.65
CA GLY A 345 -2.42 -25.59 6.93
C GLY A 345 -2.76 -24.23 7.56
N VAL A 346 -3.83 -23.57 7.11
CA VAL A 346 -4.30 -22.27 7.63
C VAL A 346 -5.43 -22.52 8.61
N LEU A 347 -5.13 -22.44 9.91
CA LEU A 347 -6.07 -22.68 11.01
C LEU A 347 -6.06 -21.48 11.95
N PRO A 348 -7.03 -20.54 11.88
CA PRO A 348 -7.13 -19.46 12.84
C PRO A 348 -7.62 -19.97 14.20
N ASP A 349 -7.11 -19.38 15.29
CA ASP A 349 -7.69 -19.51 16.63
C ASP A 349 -8.81 -18.47 16.78
N PRO A 350 -10.07 -18.86 17.01
CA PRO A 350 -11.20 -17.94 17.07
C PRO A 350 -11.06 -16.89 18.18
N LYS A 351 -10.51 -17.29 19.35
CA LYS A 351 -10.33 -16.38 20.49
C LYS A 351 -9.23 -15.36 20.21
N LEU A 352 -8.04 -15.82 19.78
CA LEU A 352 -6.94 -14.93 19.44
C LEU A 352 -7.32 -13.99 18.28
N ASN A 353 -8.06 -14.48 17.28
CA ASN A 353 -8.56 -13.66 16.18
C ASN A 353 -9.51 -12.56 16.68
N ALA A 354 -10.45 -12.88 17.56
CA ALA A 354 -11.41 -11.91 18.11
C ALA A 354 -10.72 -10.85 19.00
N GLU A 355 -9.74 -11.26 19.80
CA GLU A 355 -9.01 -10.39 20.72
C GLU A 355 -7.96 -9.49 20.02
N THR A 356 -7.53 -9.82 18.79
CA THR A 356 -6.51 -9.08 18.07
C THR A 356 -7.15 -8.06 17.13
N GLN A 357 -7.26 -6.83 17.61
CA GLN A 357 -7.81 -5.69 16.86
C GLN A 357 -6.86 -4.49 16.95
N GLY A 358 -6.41 -3.97 15.80
CA GLY A 358 -5.54 -2.80 15.70
C GLY A 358 -4.17 -2.96 16.38
N ARG A 359 -3.79 -4.17 16.75
CA ARG A 359 -2.51 -4.50 17.39
C ARG A 359 -1.85 -5.69 16.70
N GLU A 360 -0.54 -5.78 16.85
CA GLU A 360 0.21 -6.94 16.37
C GLU A 360 -0.09 -8.19 17.19
N GLY A 361 -0.28 -9.31 16.50
CA GLY A 361 -0.51 -10.60 17.16
C GLY A 361 -0.54 -11.76 16.18
N VAL A 362 -0.17 -12.93 16.70
CA VAL A 362 -0.37 -14.22 16.02
C VAL A 362 -1.78 -14.71 16.37
N ILE A 363 -2.55 -15.04 15.36
CA ILE A 363 -3.94 -15.50 15.48
C ILE A 363 -4.16 -16.91 14.94
N SER A 364 -3.09 -17.66 14.65
CA SER A 364 -3.16 -19.05 14.25
C SER A 364 -3.29 -19.97 15.45
N ALA A 365 -4.06 -21.06 15.32
CA ALA A 365 -4.10 -22.15 16.28
C ALA A 365 -2.72 -22.81 16.43
N PRO A 366 -2.42 -23.48 17.57
CA PRO A 366 -1.12 -24.13 17.80
C PRO A 366 -0.75 -25.14 16.72
N GLU A 367 -1.70 -25.90 16.21
CA GLU A 367 -1.57 -26.92 15.18
C GLU A 367 -1.50 -26.37 13.75
N SER A 368 -1.71 -25.07 13.57
CA SER A 368 -1.64 -24.43 12.26
C SER A 368 -0.21 -24.48 11.70
N ALA A 369 -0.04 -25.10 10.54
CA ALA A 369 1.25 -25.14 9.85
C ALA A 369 1.68 -23.76 9.32
N VAL A 370 0.69 -22.95 8.91
CA VAL A 370 0.88 -21.57 8.47
C VAL A 370 0.66 -20.61 9.63
N LYS A 371 1.58 -19.72 9.89
CA LYS A 371 1.38 -18.65 10.90
C LYS A 371 0.44 -17.59 10.34
N ILE A 372 -0.67 -17.36 11.01
CA ILE A 372 -1.62 -16.30 10.67
C ILE A 372 -1.35 -15.13 11.59
N MET A 373 -1.08 -13.97 11.03
CA MET A 373 -0.70 -12.79 11.81
C MET A 373 -1.53 -11.57 11.45
N VAL A 374 -1.76 -10.73 12.43
CA VAL A 374 -2.19 -9.35 12.24
C VAL A 374 -0.99 -8.46 12.53
N ILE A 375 -0.58 -7.66 11.57
CA ILE A 375 0.54 -6.73 11.72
C ILE A 375 0.07 -5.35 11.23
N PRO A 376 -0.18 -4.38 12.13
CA PRO A 376 -0.50 -3.02 11.74
C PRO A 376 0.61 -2.41 10.90
N THR A 377 0.25 -1.90 9.72
CA THR A 377 1.24 -1.32 8.81
C THR A 377 1.81 0.01 9.32
N ASN A 378 3.06 0.29 8.96
CA ASN A 378 3.72 1.56 9.28
C ASN A 378 4.46 2.10 8.04
N GLU A 379 3.66 2.51 7.05
CA GLU A 379 4.15 3.00 5.76
C GLU A 379 5.03 4.24 5.91
N GLU A 380 4.66 5.15 6.81
CA GLU A 380 5.41 6.39 7.03
C GLU A 380 6.80 6.12 7.61
N LEU A 381 6.96 5.06 8.43
CA LEU A 381 8.28 4.65 8.91
C LEU A 381 9.14 4.14 7.75
N VAL A 382 8.55 3.36 6.82
CA VAL A 382 9.27 2.91 5.62
C VAL A 382 9.72 4.10 4.78
N VAL A 383 8.84 5.07 4.55
CA VAL A 383 9.19 6.31 3.81
C VAL A 383 10.34 7.05 4.51
N ALA A 384 10.29 7.20 5.84
CA ALA A 384 11.33 7.88 6.61
C ALA A 384 12.69 7.15 6.52
N ARG A 385 12.69 5.83 6.65
CA ARG A 385 13.88 4.97 6.52
C ARG A 385 14.51 5.08 5.14
N GLU A 386 13.70 5.00 4.09
CA GLU A 386 14.20 5.09 2.72
C GLU A 386 14.67 6.51 2.36
N ALA A 387 13.99 7.56 2.83
CA ALA A 387 14.46 8.94 2.68
C ALA A 387 15.82 9.14 3.40
N ARG A 388 16.02 8.57 4.60
CA ARG A 388 17.32 8.58 5.30
C ARG A 388 18.40 7.91 4.46
N ARG A 389 18.14 6.70 3.93
CA ARG A 389 19.11 5.95 3.11
C ARG A 389 19.46 6.70 1.84
N PHE A 390 18.46 7.29 1.19
CA PHE A 390 18.63 8.14 0.01
C PHE A 390 19.58 9.30 0.30
N LEU A 391 19.40 10.01 1.41
CA LEU A 391 20.28 11.12 1.79
C LEU A 391 21.71 10.64 2.08
N GLN A 392 21.86 9.53 2.81
CA GLN A 392 23.18 8.97 3.14
C GLN A 392 23.96 8.56 1.89
N LYS A 393 23.30 7.89 0.93
CA LYS A 393 23.91 7.50 -0.36
C LYS A 393 24.37 8.70 -1.16
N ASN A 394 23.57 9.77 -1.24
CA ASN A 394 23.89 10.97 -2.02
C ASN A 394 24.87 11.91 -1.30
N SER A 395 25.09 11.75 0.01
CA SER A 395 26.14 12.49 0.74
C SER A 395 27.52 11.88 0.54
N LEU A 396 27.62 10.63 0.06
CA LEU A 396 28.88 9.94 -0.23
C LEU A 396 29.36 10.17 -1.67
N HIS A 397 28.51 10.74 -2.52
CA HIS A 397 28.80 11.10 -3.91
C HIS A 397 28.24 12.49 -4.17
N PRO A 398 28.96 13.60 -3.77
CA PRO A 398 28.54 14.97 -4.02
C PRO A 398 28.59 15.34 -5.50
#